data_46c719f7c7f039713e0b79a427d1ca9c
#
_entry.id   46c719f7c7f039713e0b79a427d1ca9c
#
_cell.length_a   1.000
_cell.length_b   1.000
_cell.length_c   1.000
_cell.angle_alpha   90.00
_cell.angle_beta   90.00
_cell.angle_gamma   90.00
#
_symmetry.space_group_name_H-M   'P 1'
#
loop_
_entity.id
_entity.type
_entity.pdbx_description
1 polymer ?
#
loop_
_entity_poly.entity_id
_entity_poly.type
_entity_poly.pdbx_seq_one_letter_code
_entity_poly.pdbx_strand_id
1 'polypeptide(L)'
;MRHPIEFGRIRTTVIFVVSLLMCAALTIPARAAAADASTKYLGVFRETSPTQILSGTVSRYGVTPASVEWFDSWATGNAFNAAEARALWDQGVMTHFTWEPWNPALSVNDPGQIHLQDIVDGKWDSYIKARGAEFASVGAPIMVRWGHEFNGDWYPWGIVNNGGNPALYISAYRRVHDLAVAAGATNVQWVWCFNNSSTPNSSFNDPAQSYPGDAYVDWVGIDGYNWGLGPSWDPAGNYWTSFDSLFASAYAKARAVAPRRPVMIGEVGSSEDGGNKAQWINDMASTLQSGRYPDLKNVVYFDQDKEERWSGTSSSAVQTAFTSWVNQTYMRGSGTDLAKVAAEYKGTSPSPSPSPSASPSPSPSPSASPSPSPSPSTSPSPVGGVCSATYTTVGSWPGGFQGEVTVRTGASGINGWTARWTLAGGQTISQLWNGTLSISGSEVTVKNMSWNGSLGANASATFGFLSSGSPTSPTLTCSSP
;
A
#
# COMPACT_ATOMS: atom_id res chain seq x y z
N MET A 1 -68.65 23.00 -74.70
CA MET A 1 -68.94 21.89 -75.62
C MET A 1 -67.95 20.79 -75.40
N ARG A 2 -68.47 19.58 -75.30
CA ARG A 2 -67.87 18.26 -75.27
C ARG A 2 -67.61 17.66 -73.87
N HIS A 3 -68.37 16.68 -73.63
CA HIS A 3 -68.56 15.75 -72.53
C HIS A 3 -67.48 14.71 -72.41
N PRO A 4 -67.49 14.04 -71.25
CA PRO A 4 -66.43 13.21 -70.74
C PRO A 4 -66.63 11.72 -71.08
N ILE A 5 -65.57 10.95 -70.90
CA ILE A 5 -65.63 9.47 -70.88
C ILE A 5 -65.16 8.99 -69.50
N GLU A 6 -66.08 8.31 -68.82
CA GLU A 6 -65.80 7.57 -67.56
C GLU A 6 -65.03 6.31 -67.85
N PHE A 7 -64.02 6.01 -67.01
CA PHE A 7 -63.48 4.67 -66.88
C PHE A 7 -63.42 4.26 -65.36
N GLY A 8 -64.08 3.14 -65.15
CA GLY A 8 -64.28 2.59 -63.79
C GLY A 8 -62.99 2.22 -63.05
N ARG A 9 -63.02 2.49 -61.78
CA ARG A 9 -61.93 2.12 -60.83
C ARG A 9 -62.26 0.79 -60.13
N ILE A 10 -61.41 -0.19 -60.46
CA ILE A 10 -61.33 -1.43 -59.65
C ILE A 10 -60.65 -1.10 -58.31
N ARG A 11 -61.34 -1.31 -57.19
CA ARG A 11 -60.78 -1.15 -55.86
C ARG A 11 -60.09 -2.45 -55.47
N THR A 12 -58.74 -2.42 -55.42
CA THR A 12 -57.95 -3.46 -54.81
C THR A 12 -57.69 -3.01 -53.39
N THR A 13 -58.27 -3.73 -52.42
CA THR A 13 -58.04 -3.50 -50.98
C THR A 13 -56.70 -4.14 -50.57
N VAL A 14 -55.68 -3.33 -50.31
CA VAL A 14 -54.41 -3.78 -49.76
C VAL A 14 -54.54 -3.68 -48.25
N ILE A 15 -54.54 -4.83 -47.57
CA ILE A 15 -54.47 -4.91 -46.10
C ILE A 15 -53.01 -4.69 -45.70
N PHE A 16 -52.70 -3.53 -45.09
CA PHE A 16 -51.43 -3.29 -44.43
C PHE A 16 -51.50 -3.91 -43.02
N VAL A 17 -50.77 -5.00 -42.81
CA VAL A 17 -50.46 -5.51 -41.47
C VAL A 17 -49.33 -4.65 -40.92
N VAL A 18 -49.66 -3.73 -40.00
CA VAL A 18 -48.67 -2.95 -39.26
C VAL A 18 -48.19 -3.84 -38.10
N SER A 19 -47.03 -4.46 -38.27
CA SER A 19 -46.31 -5.09 -37.17
C SER A 19 -45.71 -4.01 -36.26
N LEU A 20 -46.33 -3.81 -35.09
CA LEU A 20 -45.79 -2.97 -34.04
C LEU A 20 -44.59 -3.69 -33.42
N LEU A 21 -43.36 -3.38 -33.84
CA LEU A 21 -42.16 -3.71 -33.07
C LEU A 21 -42.13 -2.79 -31.85
N MET A 22 -42.50 -3.30 -30.70
CA MET A 22 -42.16 -2.68 -29.42
C MET A 22 -40.64 -2.78 -29.23
N CYS A 23 -39.90 -1.71 -29.57
CA CYS A 23 -38.56 -1.45 -29.06
C CYS A 23 -38.71 -1.18 -27.56
N ALA A 24 -38.51 -2.19 -26.73
CA ALA A 24 -38.22 -1.99 -25.32
C ALA A 24 -36.89 -1.22 -25.26
N ALA A 25 -36.96 0.10 -25.08
CA ALA A 25 -35.80 0.91 -24.74
C ALA A 25 -35.38 0.44 -23.34
N LEU A 26 -34.35 -0.42 -23.28
CA LEU A 26 -33.57 -0.63 -22.09
C LEU A 26 -32.99 0.73 -21.70
N THR A 27 -33.63 1.42 -20.77
CA THR A 27 -33.04 2.55 -20.06
C THR A 27 -31.88 1.97 -19.25
N ILE A 28 -30.69 1.98 -19.85
CA ILE A 28 -29.44 1.83 -19.09
C ILE A 28 -29.46 3.01 -18.12
N PRO A 29 -29.47 2.77 -16.77
CA PRO A 29 -29.37 3.88 -15.85
C PRO A 29 -28.10 4.65 -16.22
N ALA A 30 -28.22 5.96 -16.41
CA ALA A 30 -27.08 6.82 -16.62
C ALA A 30 -26.11 6.57 -15.47
N ARG A 31 -24.98 5.95 -15.78
CA ARG A 31 -23.87 5.77 -14.87
C ARG A 31 -23.60 7.18 -14.32
N ALA A 32 -23.83 7.41 -13.02
CA ALA A 32 -23.33 8.61 -12.36
C ALA A 32 -21.88 8.77 -12.84
N ALA A 33 -21.57 9.93 -13.41
CA ALA A 33 -20.26 10.18 -13.98
C ALA A 33 -19.24 9.80 -12.91
N ALA A 34 -18.50 8.72 -13.13
CA ALA A 34 -17.39 8.38 -12.25
C ALA A 34 -16.53 9.65 -12.23
N ALA A 35 -16.22 10.14 -11.03
CA ALA A 35 -15.32 11.27 -10.87
C ALA A 35 -14.16 11.07 -11.84
N ASP A 36 -13.86 12.08 -12.64
CA ASP A 36 -12.92 11.98 -13.76
C ASP A 36 -11.67 11.21 -13.28
N ALA A 37 -11.42 10.04 -13.88
CA ALA A 37 -10.34 9.16 -13.43
C ALA A 37 -8.97 9.83 -13.51
N SER A 38 -8.88 10.95 -14.21
CA SER A 38 -7.69 11.80 -14.32
C SER A 38 -7.52 12.77 -13.15
N THR A 39 -8.57 13.14 -12.42
CA THR A 39 -8.48 14.14 -11.34
C THR A 39 -7.62 13.62 -10.18
N LYS A 40 -6.64 14.44 -9.77
CA LYS A 40 -5.77 14.25 -8.62
C LYS A 40 -5.92 15.44 -7.68
N TYR A 41 -5.63 15.23 -6.41
CA TYR A 41 -5.70 16.24 -5.36
C TYR A 41 -4.31 16.48 -4.81
N LEU A 42 -3.93 17.73 -4.67
CA LEU A 42 -2.66 18.13 -4.06
C LEU A 42 -2.78 18.10 -2.54
N GLY A 43 -1.93 17.34 -1.88
CA GLY A 43 -1.62 17.49 -0.46
C GLY A 43 -0.24 18.10 -0.26
N VAL A 44 -0.03 18.78 0.86
CA VAL A 44 1.28 19.37 1.19
C VAL A 44 1.57 19.19 2.68
N PHE A 45 2.81 18.76 2.97
CA PHE A 45 3.39 18.78 4.32
C PHE A 45 4.50 19.83 4.42
N ARG A 46 4.61 20.47 5.60
CA ARG A 46 5.74 21.31 6.02
C ARG A 46 5.80 21.36 7.55
N GLU A 47 7.00 21.55 8.10
CA GLU A 47 7.21 21.71 9.55
C GLU A 47 6.80 23.11 10.02
N THR A 48 5.52 23.42 9.96
CA THR A 48 4.92 24.64 10.47
C THR A 48 3.45 24.40 10.81
N SER A 49 2.73 25.40 11.34
CA SER A 49 1.30 25.21 11.64
C SER A 49 0.49 24.95 10.37
N PRO A 50 -0.59 24.15 10.44
CA PRO A 50 -1.40 23.78 9.28
C PRO A 50 -1.91 24.99 8.46
N THR A 51 -2.35 26.05 9.11
CA THR A 51 -2.78 27.29 8.42
C THR A 51 -1.62 28.03 7.75
N GLN A 52 -0.40 27.93 8.31
CA GLN A 52 0.81 28.46 7.66
C GLN A 52 1.28 27.59 6.48
N ILE A 53 1.05 26.27 6.52
CA ILE A 53 1.27 25.40 5.35
C ILE A 53 0.37 25.86 4.20
N LEU A 54 -0.93 26.07 4.48
CA LEU A 54 -1.88 26.56 3.48
C LEU A 54 -1.45 27.91 2.89
N SER A 55 -1.24 28.91 3.73
CA SER A 55 -0.86 30.26 3.27
C SER A 55 0.48 30.29 2.54
N GLY A 56 1.45 29.48 3.01
CA GLY A 56 2.75 29.32 2.36
C GLY A 56 2.66 28.64 1.01
N THR A 57 1.77 27.64 0.84
CA THR A 57 1.54 26.97 -0.45
C THR A 57 0.92 27.94 -1.46
N VAL A 58 -0.09 28.68 -1.04
CA VAL A 58 -0.72 29.71 -1.89
C VAL A 58 0.30 30.79 -2.30
N SER A 59 1.10 31.28 -1.35
CA SER A 59 2.12 32.28 -1.63
C SER A 59 3.22 31.82 -2.58
N ARG A 60 3.65 30.55 -2.48
CA ARG A 60 4.78 30.01 -3.27
C ARG A 60 4.38 29.55 -4.65
N TYR A 61 3.20 28.93 -4.77
CA TYR A 61 2.81 28.20 -5.98
C TYR A 61 1.53 28.69 -6.62
N GLY A 62 0.81 29.61 -5.98
CA GLY A 62 -0.43 30.20 -6.51
C GLY A 62 -1.63 29.25 -6.49
N VAL A 63 -1.59 28.17 -5.68
CA VAL A 63 -2.67 27.17 -5.60
C VAL A 63 -3.06 26.92 -4.15
N THR A 64 -4.35 26.65 -3.93
CA THR A 64 -4.87 26.11 -2.67
C THR A 64 -4.75 24.59 -2.73
N PRO A 65 -4.01 23.93 -1.80
CA PRO A 65 -3.95 22.47 -1.75
C PRO A 65 -5.31 21.89 -1.32
N ALA A 66 -5.61 20.66 -1.75
CA ALA A 66 -6.82 19.96 -1.31
C ALA A 66 -6.68 19.42 0.12
N SER A 67 -5.45 19.07 0.53
CA SER A 67 -5.17 18.66 1.90
C SER A 67 -3.87 19.27 2.42
N VAL A 68 -3.84 19.46 3.74
CA VAL A 68 -2.64 19.85 4.48
C VAL A 68 -2.36 18.78 5.51
N GLU A 69 -1.13 18.29 5.53
CA GLU A 69 -0.68 17.27 6.45
C GLU A 69 0.16 17.86 7.58
N TRP A 70 -0.03 17.31 8.78
CA TRP A 70 0.88 17.51 9.92
C TRP A 70 0.93 16.28 10.81
N PHE A 71 1.97 16.20 11.61
CA PHE A 71 2.29 15.07 12.47
C PHE A 71 2.13 15.46 13.93
N ASP A 72 1.71 14.50 14.76
CA ASP A 72 1.81 14.59 16.20
C ASP A 72 2.04 13.21 16.82
N SER A 73 3.02 13.14 17.72
CA SER A 73 3.30 11.92 18.46
C SER A 73 2.51 11.86 19.76
N TRP A 74 2.18 10.64 20.20
CA TRP A 74 1.40 10.43 21.43
C TRP A 74 2.10 10.98 22.69
N ALA A 75 3.45 11.02 22.66
CA ALA A 75 4.24 11.48 23.80
C ALA A 75 4.23 13.00 24.00
N THR A 76 3.80 13.80 23.01
CA THR A 76 3.72 15.25 23.16
C THR A 76 2.68 15.64 24.20
N GLY A 77 1.63 14.83 24.38
CA GLY A 77 0.50 15.14 25.24
C GLY A 77 -0.34 16.33 24.76
N ASN A 78 -0.06 16.88 23.57
CA ASN A 78 -0.83 17.97 22.98
C ASN A 78 -2.24 17.51 22.64
N ALA A 79 -3.21 18.38 22.84
CA ALA A 79 -4.55 18.19 22.30
C ALA A 79 -4.54 18.38 20.78
N PHE A 80 -5.39 17.65 20.06
CA PHE A 80 -5.58 17.89 18.63
C PHE A 80 -6.23 19.26 18.41
N ASN A 81 -5.64 20.04 17.51
CA ASN A 81 -6.13 21.39 17.25
C ASN A 81 -7.35 21.37 16.31
N ALA A 82 -8.52 21.03 16.87
CA ALA A 82 -9.77 20.95 16.12
C ALA A 82 -10.18 22.30 15.50
N ALA A 83 -9.86 23.42 16.16
CA ALA A 83 -10.16 24.75 15.65
C ALA A 83 -9.36 25.05 14.36
N GLU A 84 -8.10 24.64 14.30
CA GLU A 84 -7.26 24.83 13.12
C GLU A 84 -7.70 23.88 11.98
N ALA A 85 -8.04 22.64 12.30
CA ALA A 85 -8.62 21.71 11.32
C ALA A 85 -9.93 22.24 10.73
N ARG A 86 -10.78 22.86 11.57
CA ARG A 86 -11.99 23.53 11.13
C ARG A 86 -11.70 24.74 10.26
N ALA A 87 -10.72 25.55 10.60
CA ALA A 87 -10.33 26.74 9.82
C ALA A 87 -9.78 26.36 8.44
N LEU A 88 -9.11 25.22 8.29
CA LEU A 88 -8.71 24.66 6.99
C LEU A 88 -9.94 24.25 6.17
N TRP A 89 -10.86 23.51 6.79
CA TRP A 89 -12.08 23.06 6.12
C TRP A 89 -12.93 24.22 5.60
N ASP A 90 -13.07 25.30 6.37
CA ASP A 90 -13.80 26.51 5.98
C ASP A 90 -13.16 27.22 4.77
N GLN A 91 -11.89 26.92 4.48
CA GLN A 91 -11.18 27.39 3.28
C GLN A 91 -11.13 26.33 2.16
N GLY A 92 -11.90 25.25 2.28
CA GLY A 92 -11.98 24.18 1.28
C GLY A 92 -10.77 23.23 1.30
N VAL A 93 -10.05 23.13 2.41
CA VAL A 93 -8.86 22.28 2.59
C VAL A 93 -9.13 21.20 3.64
N MET A 94 -8.85 19.96 3.29
CA MET A 94 -9.03 18.83 4.20
C MET A 94 -7.79 18.62 5.08
N THR A 95 -8.02 18.41 6.36
CA THR A 95 -6.95 17.98 7.28
C THR A 95 -6.50 16.57 6.95
N HIS A 96 -5.19 16.37 6.85
CA HIS A 96 -4.52 15.06 6.87
C HIS A 96 -3.63 15.01 8.11
N PHE A 97 -4.02 14.22 9.09
CA PHE A 97 -3.34 14.15 10.38
C PHE A 97 -2.61 12.82 10.53
N THR A 98 -1.29 12.89 10.64
CA THR A 98 -0.46 11.71 10.93
C THR A 98 -0.28 11.59 12.43
N TRP A 99 -0.78 10.48 12.98
CA TRP A 99 -0.89 10.24 14.41
C TRP A 99 0.00 9.08 14.83
N GLU A 100 1.11 9.41 15.48
CA GLU A 100 2.23 8.53 15.70
C GLU A 100 2.26 7.97 17.13
N PRO A 101 2.09 6.64 17.32
CA PRO A 101 2.09 6.02 18.64
C PRO A 101 3.51 5.79 19.16
N TRP A 102 4.26 6.85 19.44
CA TRP A 102 5.61 6.76 19.99
C TRP A 102 6.03 7.96 20.83
N ASN A 103 7.21 7.83 21.44
CA ASN A 103 7.97 8.92 22.02
C ASN A 103 9.24 9.17 21.19
N PRO A 104 9.31 10.23 20.39
CA PRO A 104 10.47 10.51 19.52
C PRO A 104 11.76 10.86 20.30
N ALA A 105 11.67 11.10 21.60
CA ALA A 105 12.85 11.30 22.44
C ALA A 105 13.56 10.00 22.84
N LEU A 106 12.94 8.84 22.56
CA LEU A 106 13.46 7.51 22.87
C LEU A 106 13.89 6.80 21.60
N SER A 107 14.84 5.87 21.71
CA SER A 107 15.16 4.99 20.57
C SER A 107 14.00 4.05 20.25
N VAL A 108 13.95 3.54 19.02
CA VAL A 108 12.89 2.66 18.53
C VAL A 108 12.64 1.45 19.43
N ASN A 109 13.71 0.86 19.96
CA ASN A 109 13.66 -0.34 20.81
C ASN A 109 13.78 -0.03 22.32
N ASP A 110 13.59 1.21 22.73
CA ASP A 110 13.64 1.58 24.15
C ASP A 110 12.49 0.91 24.91
N PRO A 111 12.73 0.30 26.09
CA PRO A 111 11.66 -0.31 26.89
C PRO A 111 10.57 0.67 27.36
N GLY A 112 10.85 1.97 27.37
CA GLY A 112 9.89 3.03 27.69
C GLY A 112 9.05 3.50 26.50
N GLN A 113 9.22 2.91 25.31
CA GLN A 113 8.44 3.24 24.12
C GLN A 113 6.97 2.83 24.27
N ILE A 114 6.12 3.38 23.40
CA ILE A 114 4.75 2.94 23.25
C ILE A 114 4.74 1.69 22.37
N HIS A 115 4.40 0.56 22.97
CA HIS A 115 4.37 -0.72 22.26
C HIS A 115 2.96 -1.05 21.75
N LEU A 116 2.86 -1.71 20.60
CA LEU A 116 1.58 -2.16 20.05
C LEU A 116 0.82 -3.06 21.04
N GLN A 117 1.52 -3.88 21.84
CA GLN A 117 0.89 -4.73 22.84
C GLN A 117 0.19 -3.89 23.93
N ASP A 118 0.79 -2.78 24.35
CA ASP A 118 0.20 -1.88 25.35
C ASP A 118 -1.10 -1.25 24.85
N ILE A 119 -1.16 -0.96 23.56
CA ILE A 119 -2.39 -0.47 22.90
C ILE A 119 -3.46 -1.57 22.91
N VAL A 120 -3.10 -2.79 22.53
CA VAL A 120 -4.03 -3.94 22.51
C VAL A 120 -4.52 -4.28 23.90
N ASP A 121 -3.66 -4.18 24.93
CA ASP A 121 -3.99 -4.42 26.34
C ASP A 121 -4.83 -3.29 26.96
N GLY A 122 -5.05 -2.18 26.25
CA GLY A 122 -5.93 -1.09 26.68
C GLY A 122 -5.28 -0.02 27.53
N LYS A 123 -3.95 -0.01 27.69
CA LYS A 123 -3.26 1.04 28.46
C LYS A 123 -3.50 2.45 27.91
N TRP A 124 -3.80 2.55 26.62
CA TRP A 124 -4.00 3.81 25.91
C TRP A 124 -5.46 4.17 25.62
N ASP A 125 -6.42 3.37 26.10
CA ASP A 125 -7.85 3.55 25.80
C ASP A 125 -8.40 4.94 26.12
N SER A 126 -8.03 5.48 27.30
CA SER A 126 -8.49 6.80 27.71
C SER A 126 -7.96 7.91 26.82
N TYR A 127 -6.69 7.82 26.41
CA TYR A 127 -6.06 8.76 25.49
C TYR A 127 -6.70 8.69 24.10
N ILE A 128 -6.89 7.48 23.57
CA ILE A 128 -7.50 7.28 22.25
C ILE A 128 -8.93 7.83 22.21
N LYS A 129 -9.73 7.57 23.26
CA LYS A 129 -11.10 8.10 23.37
C LYS A 129 -11.12 9.63 23.47
N ALA A 130 -10.21 10.23 24.24
CA ALA A 130 -10.10 11.68 24.32
C ALA A 130 -9.78 12.27 22.94
N ARG A 131 -8.80 11.71 22.25
CA ARG A 131 -8.43 12.13 20.89
C ARG A 131 -9.59 11.93 19.90
N GLY A 132 -10.34 10.83 20.00
CA GLY A 132 -11.52 10.59 19.18
C GLY A 132 -12.61 11.67 19.38
N ALA A 133 -12.83 12.12 20.62
CA ALA A 133 -13.74 13.22 20.89
C ALA A 133 -13.26 14.56 20.31
N GLU A 134 -11.95 14.81 20.32
CA GLU A 134 -11.33 15.97 19.67
C GLU A 134 -11.53 15.93 18.15
N PHE A 135 -11.33 14.78 17.50
CA PHE A 135 -11.62 14.60 16.07
C PHE A 135 -13.09 14.87 15.75
N ALA A 136 -14.00 14.37 16.56
CA ALA A 136 -15.44 14.62 16.40
C ALA A 136 -15.77 16.11 16.48
N SER A 137 -15.10 16.85 17.35
CA SER A 137 -15.34 18.28 17.58
C SER A 137 -15.01 19.18 16.40
N VAL A 138 -14.24 18.71 15.42
CA VAL A 138 -13.99 19.44 14.16
C VAL A 138 -15.31 19.72 13.41
N GLY A 139 -16.28 18.79 13.48
CA GLY A 139 -17.56 18.92 12.78
C GLY A 139 -17.42 18.93 11.24
N ALA A 140 -16.32 18.42 10.70
CA ALA A 140 -16.02 18.33 9.27
C ALA A 140 -15.15 17.07 9.01
N PRO A 141 -15.13 16.56 7.77
CA PRO A 141 -14.26 15.41 7.42
C PRO A 141 -12.78 15.72 7.63
N ILE A 142 -12.06 14.76 8.20
CA ILE A 142 -10.60 14.77 8.33
C ILE A 142 -10.05 13.41 7.93
N MET A 143 -8.82 13.36 7.43
CA MET A 143 -8.03 12.12 7.28
C MET A 143 -7.19 11.91 8.53
N VAL A 144 -7.12 10.66 9.03
CA VAL A 144 -6.21 10.27 10.11
C VAL A 144 -5.38 9.10 9.63
N ARG A 145 -4.06 9.29 9.59
CA ARG A 145 -3.04 8.31 9.24
C ARG A 145 -2.36 7.85 10.51
N TRP A 146 -2.80 6.70 11.05
CA TRP A 146 -2.24 6.14 12.27
C TRP A 146 -1.21 5.07 11.99
N GLY A 147 -0.05 5.14 12.65
CA GLY A 147 0.97 4.09 12.61
C GLY A 147 1.42 3.77 11.18
N HIS A 148 1.73 4.81 10.40
CA HIS A 148 2.19 4.70 9.00
C HIS A 148 3.53 3.96 8.89
N GLU A 149 3.91 3.56 7.68
CA GLU A 149 5.20 2.90 7.37
C GLU A 149 5.54 1.71 8.28
N PHE A 150 4.53 1.00 8.74
CA PHE A 150 4.64 -0.15 9.65
C PHE A 150 5.50 -1.30 9.09
N ASN A 151 5.79 -1.28 7.81
CA ASN A 151 6.67 -2.22 7.11
C ASN A 151 8.14 -1.80 7.08
N GLY A 152 8.49 -0.70 7.77
CA GLY A 152 9.86 -0.26 8.05
C GLY A 152 10.35 -0.72 9.44
N ASP A 153 11.64 -0.53 9.71
CA ASP A 153 12.28 -0.81 11.00
C ASP A 153 12.58 0.45 11.83
N TRP A 154 12.25 1.63 11.30
CA TRP A 154 12.56 2.94 11.88
C TRP A 154 11.51 3.48 12.85
N TYR A 155 10.37 2.79 13.02
CA TYR A 155 9.35 3.14 13.99
C TYR A 155 9.07 2.02 14.99
N PRO A 156 8.74 2.33 16.28
CA PRO A 156 8.47 1.30 17.28
C PRO A 156 7.22 0.46 16.97
N TRP A 157 6.27 0.96 16.17
CA TRP A 157 5.12 0.19 15.69
C TRP A 157 5.41 -0.67 14.46
N GLY A 158 6.64 -0.62 13.91
CA GLY A 158 7.05 -1.47 12.78
C GLY A 158 6.85 -2.95 13.07
N ILE A 159 6.39 -3.71 12.09
CA ILE A 159 6.12 -5.15 12.25
C ILE A 159 7.37 -5.89 12.75
N VAL A 160 8.54 -5.55 12.21
CA VAL A 160 9.82 -6.16 12.61
C VAL A 160 10.14 -5.90 14.08
N ASN A 161 9.83 -4.70 14.60
CA ASN A 161 10.07 -4.29 15.97
C ASN A 161 9.05 -4.89 16.96
N ASN A 162 8.00 -5.55 16.44
CA ASN A 162 6.95 -6.24 17.17
C ASN A 162 6.96 -7.75 16.91
N GLY A 163 8.15 -8.33 16.82
CA GLY A 163 8.37 -9.77 16.68
C GLY A 163 7.95 -10.35 15.32
N GLY A 164 7.87 -9.52 14.28
CA GLY A 164 7.41 -9.95 12.96
C GLY A 164 5.94 -10.38 12.95
N ASN A 165 5.09 -9.78 13.79
CA ASN A 165 3.70 -10.18 13.99
C ASN A 165 2.70 -9.17 13.37
N PRO A 166 2.28 -9.35 12.12
CA PRO A 166 1.30 -8.47 11.48
C PRO A 166 -0.06 -8.42 12.21
N ALA A 167 -0.46 -9.51 12.86
CA ALA A 167 -1.75 -9.57 13.55
C ALA A 167 -1.80 -8.62 14.76
N LEU A 168 -0.65 -8.35 15.38
CA LEU A 168 -0.57 -7.39 16.48
C LEU A 168 -0.83 -5.97 16.00
N TYR A 169 -0.22 -5.56 14.87
CA TYR A 169 -0.49 -4.27 14.24
C TYR A 169 -1.98 -4.14 13.85
N ILE A 170 -2.55 -5.17 13.21
CA ILE A 170 -3.98 -5.19 12.85
C ILE A 170 -4.86 -4.99 14.09
N SER A 171 -4.55 -5.68 15.18
CA SER A 171 -5.32 -5.60 16.43
C SER A 171 -5.24 -4.21 17.07
N ALA A 172 -4.05 -3.60 17.06
CA ALA A 172 -3.84 -2.24 17.55
C ALA A 172 -4.57 -1.21 16.68
N TYR A 173 -4.44 -1.31 15.34
CA TYR A 173 -5.13 -0.42 14.40
C TYR A 173 -6.66 -0.45 14.60
N ARG A 174 -7.23 -1.65 14.65
CA ARG A 174 -8.67 -1.83 14.87
C ARG A 174 -9.13 -1.26 16.20
N ARG A 175 -8.35 -1.48 17.27
CA ARG A 175 -8.66 -0.92 18.58
C ARG A 175 -8.66 0.59 18.58
N VAL A 176 -7.66 1.22 17.97
CA VAL A 176 -7.58 2.69 17.84
C VAL A 176 -8.79 3.23 17.07
N HIS A 177 -9.11 2.62 15.93
CA HIS A 177 -10.29 2.97 15.15
C HIS A 177 -11.57 2.87 15.98
N ASP A 178 -11.83 1.70 16.58
CA ASP A 178 -13.09 1.42 17.26
C ASP A 178 -13.31 2.33 18.48
N LEU A 179 -12.24 2.60 19.24
CA LEU A 179 -12.30 3.51 20.38
C LEU A 179 -12.53 4.97 19.98
N ALA A 180 -11.90 5.41 18.90
CA ALA A 180 -12.10 6.77 18.37
C ALA A 180 -13.52 6.94 17.82
N VAL A 181 -14.02 5.96 17.05
CA VAL A 181 -15.39 5.96 16.52
C VAL A 181 -16.42 5.92 17.66
N ALA A 182 -16.21 5.08 18.68
CA ALA A 182 -17.07 5.03 19.87
C ALA A 182 -17.08 6.34 20.67
N ALA A 183 -16.02 7.15 20.56
CA ALA A 183 -15.93 8.48 21.15
C ALA A 183 -16.54 9.58 20.26
N GLY A 184 -17.13 9.24 19.11
CA GLY A 184 -17.82 10.16 18.21
C GLY A 184 -17.08 10.53 16.93
N ALA A 185 -15.87 10.02 16.68
CA ALA A 185 -15.04 10.33 15.51
C ALA A 185 -15.57 9.72 14.19
N THR A 186 -16.86 9.88 13.89
CA THR A 186 -17.51 9.36 12.67
C THR A 186 -17.19 10.19 11.42
N ASN A 187 -16.58 11.34 11.59
CA ASN A 187 -16.11 12.24 10.53
C ASN A 187 -14.69 11.90 10.05
N VAL A 188 -14.02 10.92 10.66
CA VAL A 188 -12.66 10.51 10.29
C VAL A 188 -12.69 9.58 9.08
N GLN A 189 -11.83 9.87 8.11
CA GLN A 189 -11.45 8.96 7.04
C GLN A 189 -10.08 8.34 7.40
N TRP A 190 -10.07 7.04 7.64
CA TRP A 190 -8.89 6.32 8.11
C TRP A 190 -7.95 5.95 6.98
N VAL A 191 -6.70 6.37 7.10
CA VAL A 191 -5.64 6.08 6.13
C VAL A 191 -4.73 4.97 6.66
N TRP A 192 -4.70 3.84 5.96
CA TRP A 192 -3.74 2.78 6.17
C TRP A 192 -2.59 2.97 5.19
N CYS A 193 -1.39 3.31 5.69
CA CYS A 193 -0.27 3.75 4.88
C CYS A 193 0.98 2.92 5.14
N PHE A 194 1.63 2.49 4.04
CA PHE A 194 2.87 1.71 4.10
C PHE A 194 3.96 2.35 3.23
N ASN A 195 5.23 2.11 3.59
CA ASN A 195 6.37 2.53 2.77
C ASN A 195 6.43 1.68 1.49
N ASN A 196 6.81 2.28 0.38
CA ASN A 196 6.90 1.65 -0.95
C ASN A 196 7.79 0.40 -0.98
N SER A 197 8.72 0.29 -0.04
CA SER A 197 9.59 -0.87 0.18
C SER A 197 9.54 -1.32 1.64
N SER A 198 9.64 -2.62 1.87
CA SER A 198 9.65 -3.18 3.23
C SER A 198 11.07 -3.39 3.72
N THR A 199 11.34 -3.02 5.00
CA THR A 199 12.60 -3.25 5.69
C THR A 199 12.35 -4.03 6.99
N PRO A 200 12.77 -5.30 7.11
CA PRO A 200 13.36 -6.13 6.05
C PRO A 200 12.34 -6.52 4.96
N ASN A 201 12.81 -6.76 3.75
CA ASN A 201 11.99 -7.32 2.68
C ASN A 201 11.78 -8.82 2.91
N SER A 202 10.74 -9.15 3.68
CA SER A 202 10.37 -10.52 4.04
C SER A 202 8.86 -10.72 4.01
N SER A 203 8.41 -11.99 3.91
CA SER A 203 6.99 -12.31 3.77
C SER A 203 6.12 -11.81 4.92
N PHE A 204 6.62 -11.86 6.17
CA PHE A 204 5.88 -11.34 7.33
C PHE A 204 5.72 -9.82 7.29
N ASN A 205 6.64 -9.13 6.60
CA ASN A 205 6.65 -7.68 6.47
C ASN A 205 6.03 -7.19 5.16
N ASP A 206 5.38 -8.09 4.42
CA ASP A 206 4.55 -7.69 3.27
C ASP A 206 3.33 -6.90 3.77
N PRO A 207 3.10 -5.66 3.31
CA PRO A 207 1.95 -4.87 3.70
C PRO A 207 0.62 -5.61 3.62
N ALA A 208 0.45 -6.51 2.64
CA ALA A 208 -0.77 -7.31 2.50
C ALA A 208 -1.13 -8.14 3.75
N GLN A 209 -0.12 -8.52 4.55
CA GLN A 209 -0.33 -9.27 5.79
C GLN A 209 -0.86 -8.41 6.94
N SER A 210 -0.78 -7.09 6.80
CA SER A 210 -1.08 -6.10 7.85
C SER A 210 -2.32 -5.28 7.56
N TYR A 211 -3.12 -5.66 6.55
CA TYR A 211 -4.32 -4.91 6.19
C TYR A 211 -5.43 -5.08 7.24
N PRO A 212 -5.89 -4.00 7.88
CA PRO A 212 -6.91 -4.09 8.93
C PRO A 212 -8.29 -4.54 8.44
N GLY A 213 -8.53 -4.43 7.15
CA GLY A 213 -9.80 -4.78 6.50
C GLY A 213 -10.65 -3.57 6.12
N ASP A 214 -11.53 -3.79 5.15
CA ASP A 214 -12.36 -2.75 4.53
C ASP A 214 -13.26 -1.97 5.52
N ALA A 215 -13.61 -2.55 6.66
CA ALA A 215 -14.42 -1.88 7.68
C ALA A 215 -13.65 -0.78 8.44
N TYR A 216 -12.33 -0.82 8.40
CA TYR A 216 -11.42 0.02 9.18
C TYR A 216 -10.61 1.00 8.34
N VAL A 217 -10.67 0.89 7.02
CA VAL A 217 -9.82 1.67 6.11
C VAL A 217 -10.67 2.38 5.07
N ASP A 218 -10.44 3.68 4.92
CA ASP A 218 -11.05 4.53 3.88
C ASP A 218 -10.11 4.80 2.72
N TRP A 219 -8.81 4.90 3.00
CA TRP A 219 -7.75 5.19 2.05
C TRP A 219 -6.57 4.26 2.21
N VAL A 220 -5.94 3.87 1.11
CA VAL A 220 -4.63 3.22 1.13
C VAL A 220 -3.57 4.25 0.79
N GLY A 221 -2.67 4.52 1.73
CA GLY A 221 -1.52 5.39 1.55
C GLY A 221 -0.25 4.62 1.17
N ILE A 222 0.62 5.26 0.41
CA ILE A 222 1.95 4.76 0.06
C ILE A 222 2.94 5.92 0.22
N ASP A 223 4.00 5.72 1.00
CA ASP A 223 5.07 6.68 1.16
C ASP A 223 6.32 6.23 0.39
N GLY A 224 7.05 7.17 -0.20
CA GLY A 224 8.27 6.84 -0.92
C GLY A 224 9.02 8.06 -1.43
N TYR A 225 10.34 7.98 -1.39
CA TYR A 225 11.24 9.09 -1.71
C TYR A 225 12.29 8.70 -2.74
N ASN A 226 12.63 9.64 -3.64
CA ASN A 226 13.82 9.56 -4.45
C ASN A 226 15.00 10.15 -3.65
N TRP A 227 15.69 9.27 -2.91
CA TRP A 227 16.78 9.65 -1.99
C TRP A 227 18.04 10.19 -2.68
N GLY A 228 18.16 10.06 -3.99
CA GLY A 228 19.32 10.58 -4.73
C GLY A 228 20.60 9.80 -4.48
N LEU A 229 21.69 10.51 -4.25
CA LEU A 229 23.02 9.93 -3.99
C LEU A 229 23.45 10.17 -2.55
N GLY A 230 23.86 9.09 -1.87
CA GLY A 230 24.53 9.17 -0.58
C GLY A 230 23.68 9.72 0.55
N PRO A 231 22.47 9.20 0.82
CA PRO A 231 21.74 9.60 2.02
C PRO A 231 22.59 9.32 3.28
N SER A 232 22.31 10.04 4.36
CA SER A 232 23.13 10.02 5.59
C SER A 232 23.33 8.62 6.19
N TRP A 233 22.39 7.71 5.97
CA TRP A 233 22.45 6.32 6.43
C TRP A 233 23.20 5.36 5.47
N ASP A 234 23.45 5.78 4.22
CA ASP A 234 24.29 5.07 3.25
C ASP A 234 25.01 6.08 2.30
N PRO A 235 26.10 6.72 2.75
CA PRO A 235 26.79 7.74 1.99
C PRO A 235 27.39 7.28 0.65
N ALA A 236 27.53 5.97 0.44
CA ALA A 236 28.01 5.38 -0.81
C ALA A 236 26.88 4.89 -1.72
N GLY A 237 25.65 4.97 -1.26
CA GLY A 237 24.47 4.49 -1.98
C GLY A 237 24.10 5.32 -3.20
N ASN A 238 23.36 4.72 -4.10
CA ASN A 238 22.71 5.41 -5.22
C ASN A 238 21.24 4.99 -5.27
N TYR A 239 20.37 5.88 -4.86
CA TYR A 239 18.93 5.69 -4.75
C TYR A 239 18.16 6.61 -5.70
N TRP A 240 18.86 7.24 -6.69
CA TRP A 240 18.17 8.01 -7.70
C TRP A 240 17.26 7.11 -8.54
N THR A 241 15.96 7.38 -8.48
CA THR A 241 14.96 6.56 -9.14
C THR A 241 13.77 7.39 -9.61
N SER A 242 13.05 6.91 -10.62
CA SER A 242 11.87 7.60 -11.13
C SER A 242 10.66 7.43 -10.20
N PHE A 243 9.70 8.35 -10.32
CA PHE A 243 8.40 8.23 -9.63
C PHE A 243 7.72 6.89 -9.93
N ASP A 244 7.73 6.47 -11.18
CA ASP A 244 7.13 5.18 -11.58
C ASP A 244 7.82 3.97 -10.93
N SER A 245 9.14 4.00 -10.85
CA SER A 245 9.91 2.94 -10.18
C SER A 245 9.66 2.89 -8.68
N LEU A 246 9.42 4.04 -8.05
CA LEU A 246 9.04 4.10 -6.63
C LEU A 246 7.69 3.46 -6.36
N PHE A 247 6.69 3.76 -7.19
CA PHE A 247 5.30 3.53 -6.82
C PHE A 247 4.59 2.41 -7.59
N ALA A 248 5.08 1.95 -8.74
CA ALA A 248 4.35 1.00 -9.58
C ALA A 248 4.02 -0.32 -8.87
N SER A 249 5.00 -0.92 -8.20
CA SER A 249 4.81 -2.17 -7.46
C SER A 249 3.93 -1.99 -6.23
N ALA A 250 4.18 -0.92 -5.45
CA ALA A 250 3.41 -0.60 -4.25
C ALA A 250 1.95 -0.27 -4.58
N TYR A 251 1.71 0.48 -5.66
CA TYR A 251 0.36 0.75 -6.18
C TYR A 251 -0.37 -0.54 -6.57
N ALA A 252 0.29 -1.43 -7.32
CA ALA A 252 -0.30 -2.71 -7.70
C ALA A 252 -0.66 -3.54 -6.45
N LYS A 253 0.19 -3.55 -5.42
CA LYS A 253 -0.08 -4.18 -4.13
C LYS A 253 -1.27 -3.54 -3.41
N ALA A 254 -1.34 -2.22 -3.32
CA ALA A 254 -2.46 -1.48 -2.74
C ALA A 254 -3.79 -1.87 -3.42
N ARG A 255 -3.81 -1.95 -4.75
CA ARG A 255 -4.99 -2.35 -5.53
C ARG A 255 -5.37 -3.82 -5.33
N ALA A 256 -4.41 -4.70 -5.15
CA ALA A 256 -4.68 -6.12 -4.87
C ALA A 256 -5.28 -6.33 -3.49
N VAL A 257 -4.77 -5.61 -2.48
CA VAL A 257 -5.20 -5.73 -1.08
C VAL A 257 -6.56 -5.07 -0.84
N ALA A 258 -6.75 -3.87 -1.37
CA ALA A 258 -7.92 -3.04 -1.10
C ALA A 258 -8.54 -2.48 -2.41
N PRO A 259 -9.12 -3.33 -3.28
CA PRO A 259 -9.62 -2.91 -4.59
C PRO A 259 -10.80 -1.91 -4.54
N ARG A 260 -11.42 -1.76 -3.38
CA ARG A 260 -12.55 -0.84 -3.15
C ARG A 260 -12.16 0.39 -2.33
N ARG A 261 -10.87 0.72 -2.29
CA ARG A 261 -10.37 1.93 -1.62
C ARG A 261 -9.59 2.78 -2.61
N PRO A 262 -9.73 4.10 -2.57
CA PRO A 262 -8.85 4.99 -3.30
C PRO A 262 -7.43 4.88 -2.75
N VAL A 263 -6.44 5.13 -3.61
CA VAL A 263 -5.04 5.18 -3.24
C VAL A 263 -4.59 6.64 -3.11
N MET A 264 -3.73 6.91 -2.16
CA MET A 264 -2.99 8.16 -2.07
C MET A 264 -1.49 7.89 -1.96
N ILE A 265 -0.70 8.82 -2.43
CA ILE A 265 0.68 8.96 -2.00
C ILE A 265 0.62 9.80 -0.72
N GLY A 266 0.96 9.18 0.42
CA GLY A 266 0.95 9.85 1.72
C GLY A 266 2.14 10.79 1.87
N GLU A 267 3.28 10.38 1.35
CA GLU A 267 4.49 11.21 1.29
C GLU A 267 5.28 10.96 0.02
N VAL A 268 5.74 12.02 -0.61
CA VAL A 268 6.69 11.97 -1.73
C VAL A 268 7.60 13.18 -1.75
N GLY A 269 8.86 12.92 -2.05
CA GLY A 269 9.88 13.94 -2.30
C GLY A 269 10.98 13.42 -3.22
N SER A 270 11.77 14.32 -3.77
CA SER A 270 12.98 14.00 -4.54
C SER A 270 14.14 14.83 -4.03
N SER A 271 15.29 14.19 -3.80
CA SER A 271 16.56 14.87 -3.54
C SER A 271 16.97 15.74 -4.74
N GLU A 272 17.84 16.73 -4.49
CA GLU A 272 18.57 17.47 -5.53
C GLU A 272 19.79 16.68 -6.04
N ASP A 273 20.27 15.71 -5.27
CA ASP A 273 21.52 15.01 -5.53
C ASP A 273 21.31 13.75 -6.37
N GLY A 274 22.18 13.51 -7.34
CA GLY A 274 22.17 12.33 -8.19
C GLY A 274 21.46 12.46 -9.53
N GLY A 275 20.75 13.59 -9.78
CA GLY A 275 20.06 13.82 -11.04
C GLY A 275 19.48 15.22 -11.17
N ASN A 276 18.47 15.35 -12.03
CA ASN A 276 17.77 16.61 -12.25
C ASN A 276 16.38 16.56 -11.60
N LYS A 277 16.24 17.13 -10.40
CA LYS A 277 14.98 17.16 -9.66
C LYS A 277 13.85 17.89 -10.40
N ALA A 278 14.15 18.97 -11.11
CA ALA A 278 13.13 19.67 -11.88
C ALA A 278 12.57 18.77 -13.01
N GLN A 279 13.43 18.00 -13.67
CA GLN A 279 13.01 17.02 -14.67
C GLN A 279 12.23 15.88 -14.02
N TRP A 280 12.69 15.38 -12.85
CA TRP A 280 11.99 14.34 -12.09
C TRP A 280 10.54 14.76 -11.75
N ILE A 281 10.32 16.02 -11.36
CA ILE A 281 8.97 16.57 -11.09
C ILE A 281 8.14 16.60 -12.38
N ASN A 282 8.71 17.00 -13.52
CA ASN A 282 8.03 17.00 -14.81
C ASN A 282 7.63 15.57 -15.25
N ASP A 283 8.51 14.59 -15.02
CA ASP A 283 8.27 13.19 -15.36
C ASP A 283 7.20 12.58 -14.43
N MET A 284 7.21 12.92 -13.13
CA MET A 284 6.16 12.60 -12.18
C MET A 284 4.82 13.18 -12.65
N ALA A 285 4.78 14.47 -13.01
CA ALA A 285 3.57 15.14 -13.49
C ALA A 285 3.00 14.42 -14.74
N SER A 286 3.87 14.08 -15.69
CA SER A 286 3.51 13.34 -16.90
C SER A 286 2.96 11.94 -16.59
N THR A 287 3.58 11.24 -15.65
CA THR A 287 3.14 9.92 -15.18
C THR A 287 1.78 9.99 -14.51
N LEU A 288 1.54 10.99 -13.66
CA LEU A 288 0.25 11.21 -13.00
C LEU A 288 -0.86 11.55 -13.99
N GLN A 289 -0.56 12.31 -15.04
CA GLN A 289 -1.50 12.70 -16.08
C GLN A 289 -1.83 11.53 -17.04
N SER A 290 -0.92 10.59 -17.25
CA SER A 290 -1.05 9.52 -18.26
C SER A 290 -2.20 8.55 -18.03
N GLY A 291 -2.84 8.56 -16.85
CA GLY A 291 -3.84 7.58 -16.45
C GLY A 291 -3.26 6.23 -15.97
N ARG A 292 -1.94 6.11 -15.84
CA ARG A 292 -1.26 4.89 -15.35
C ARG A 292 -1.72 4.48 -13.95
N TYR A 293 -2.09 5.43 -13.12
CA TYR A 293 -2.56 5.23 -11.75
C TYR A 293 -3.99 5.77 -11.58
N PRO A 294 -5.02 5.09 -12.13
CA PRO A 294 -6.40 5.62 -12.19
C PRO A 294 -7.04 5.79 -10.82
N ASP A 295 -6.69 4.94 -9.85
CA ASP A 295 -7.23 4.97 -8.49
C ASP A 295 -6.37 5.78 -7.51
N LEU A 296 -5.21 6.27 -7.93
CA LEU A 296 -4.43 7.26 -7.18
C LEU A 296 -5.16 8.60 -7.27
N LYS A 297 -5.62 9.12 -6.12
CA LYS A 297 -6.43 10.33 -6.04
C LYS A 297 -5.71 11.48 -5.35
N ASN A 298 -5.04 11.27 -4.24
CA ASN A 298 -4.32 12.31 -3.52
C ASN A 298 -2.81 12.09 -3.61
N VAL A 299 -2.05 13.18 -3.76
CA VAL A 299 -0.57 13.17 -3.76
C VAL A 299 -0.09 14.23 -2.78
N VAL A 300 0.44 13.78 -1.65
CA VAL A 300 0.99 14.66 -0.62
C VAL A 300 2.48 14.83 -0.85
N TYR A 301 2.89 16.04 -1.18
CA TYR A 301 4.29 16.38 -1.38
C TYR A 301 4.92 16.86 -0.08
N PHE A 302 6.05 16.26 0.27
CA PHE A 302 6.86 16.63 1.43
C PHE A 302 7.69 17.88 1.10
N ASP A 303 7.10 19.07 1.26
CA ASP A 303 7.67 20.38 0.87
C ASP A 303 8.55 20.98 1.97
N GLN A 304 9.44 20.16 2.52
CA GLN A 304 10.33 20.52 3.64
C GLN A 304 11.71 19.93 3.44
N ASP A 305 12.77 20.73 3.60
CA ASP A 305 14.13 20.23 3.67
C ASP A 305 14.35 19.62 5.06
N LYS A 306 14.80 18.38 5.10
CA LYS A 306 15.04 17.62 6.34
C LYS A 306 16.27 16.71 6.17
N GLU A 307 16.08 15.40 5.93
CA GLU A 307 17.19 14.48 5.64
C GLU A 307 17.85 14.81 4.29
N GLU A 308 17.06 15.32 3.34
CA GLU A 308 17.45 15.74 2.00
C GLU A 308 16.77 17.07 1.67
N ARG A 309 17.12 17.65 0.53
CA ARG A 309 16.51 18.88 0.02
C ARG A 309 15.20 18.56 -0.71
N TRP A 310 14.17 18.16 0.07
CA TRP A 310 12.87 17.75 -0.49
C TRP A 310 12.04 18.93 -1.03
N SER A 311 12.22 20.14 -0.49
CA SER A 311 11.36 21.30 -0.80
C SER A 311 11.16 21.53 -2.31
N GLY A 312 9.93 21.85 -2.68
CA GLY A 312 9.57 22.28 -4.04
C GLY A 312 10.15 23.65 -4.42
N THR A 313 10.89 24.30 -3.50
CA THR A 313 11.61 25.56 -3.72
C THR A 313 13.13 25.42 -3.55
N SER A 314 13.66 24.20 -3.55
CA SER A 314 15.09 23.90 -3.34
C SER A 314 16.01 24.59 -4.38
N SER A 315 15.48 24.88 -5.58
CA SER A 315 16.11 25.73 -6.61
C SER A 315 15.03 26.43 -7.46
N SER A 316 15.41 27.48 -8.20
CA SER A 316 14.45 28.18 -9.07
C SER A 316 13.89 27.29 -10.20
N ALA A 317 14.68 26.37 -10.72
CA ALA A 317 14.25 25.40 -11.72
C ALA A 317 13.21 24.43 -11.13
N VAL A 318 13.47 23.94 -9.91
CA VAL A 318 12.53 23.07 -9.17
C VAL A 318 11.24 23.81 -8.87
N GLN A 319 11.31 25.05 -8.39
CA GLN A 319 10.12 25.85 -8.12
C GLN A 319 9.27 26.05 -9.37
N THR A 320 9.90 26.30 -10.52
CA THR A 320 9.21 26.44 -11.82
C THR A 320 8.50 25.14 -12.20
N ALA A 321 9.19 24.00 -12.12
CA ALA A 321 8.61 22.69 -12.44
C ALA A 321 7.47 22.33 -11.49
N PHE A 322 7.66 22.54 -10.18
CA PHE A 322 6.64 22.28 -9.16
C PHE A 322 5.40 23.16 -9.37
N THR A 323 5.58 24.47 -9.57
CA THR A 323 4.48 25.40 -9.85
C THR A 323 3.75 25.00 -11.13
N SER A 324 4.46 24.60 -12.18
CA SER A 324 3.85 24.09 -13.41
C SER A 324 3.01 22.86 -13.16
N TRP A 325 3.51 21.88 -12.39
CA TRP A 325 2.80 20.66 -12.05
C TRP A 325 1.50 20.93 -11.29
N VAL A 326 1.58 21.64 -10.16
CA VAL A 326 0.41 21.84 -9.28
C VAL A 326 -0.67 22.73 -9.90
N ASN A 327 -0.34 23.48 -10.96
CA ASN A 327 -1.28 24.29 -11.71
C ASN A 327 -1.93 23.56 -12.89
N GLN A 328 -1.60 22.29 -13.13
CA GLN A 328 -2.29 21.49 -14.15
C GLN A 328 -3.77 21.29 -13.80
N THR A 329 -4.62 21.22 -14.81
CA THR A 329 -6.08 21.12 -14.62
C THR A 329 -6.49 19.88 -13.83
N TYR A 330 -5.77 18.77 -13.98
CA TYR A 330 -6.04 17.53 -13.26
C TYR A 330 -5.66 17.57 -11.78
N MET A 331 -4.92 18.61 -11.32
CA MET A 331 -4.51 18.80 -9.92
C MET A 331 -5.39 19.80 -9.16
N ARG A 332 -6.52 20.23 -9.71
CA ARG A 332 -7.34 21.35 -9.18
C ARG A 332 -8.53 20.92 -8.33
N GLY A 333 -8.52 19.75 -7.72
CA GLY A 333 -9.58 19.36 -6.78
C GLY A 333 -9.48 20.10 -5.45
N SER A 334 -10.64 20.39 -4.83
CA SER A 334 -10.72 20.96 -3.48
C SER A 334 -10.72 19.90 -2.39
N GLY A 335 -10.48 20.28 -1.14
CA GLY A 335 -10.63 19.39 0.01
C GLY A 335 -12.07 18.88 0.20
N THR A 336 -13.07 19.67 -0.17
CA THR A 336 -14.47 19.25 -0.13
C THR A 336 -14.81 18.19 -1.19
N ASP A 337 -14.12 18.19 -2.32
CA ASP A 337 -14.25 17.12 -3.33
C ASP A 337 -13.43 15.89 -2.92
N LEU A 338 -12.22 16.09 -2.39
CA LEU A 338 -11.40 15.03 -1.84
C LEU A 338 -12.14 14.22 -0.77
N ALA A 339 -12.88 14.89 0.12
CA ALA A 339 -13.67 14.25 1.17
C ALA A 339 -14.77 13.31 0.67
N LYS A 340 -15.22 13.44 -0.58
CA LYS A 340 -16.25 12.58 -1.20
C LYS A 340 -15.66 11.29 -1.78
N VAL A 341 -14.39 11.31 -2.15
CA VAL A 341 -13.74 10.23 -2.90
C VAL A 341 -13.86 8.88 -2.21
N ALA A 342 -13.58 8.80 -0.90
CA ALA A 342 -13.64 7.53 -0.17
C ALA A 342 -15.05 6.92 -0.18
N ALA A 343 -16.09 7.74 -0.09
CA ALA A 343 -17.50 7.28 -0.14
C ALA A 343 -17.87 6.76 -1.54
N GLU A 344 -17.37 7.40 -2.59
CA GLU A 344 -17.59 6.97 -3.98
C GLU A 344 -17.04 5.55 -4.21
N TYR A 345 -15.84 5.27 -3.68
CA TYR A 345 -15.21 3.95 -3.79
C TYR A 345 -15.96 2.87 -3.00
N LYS A 346 -16.56 3.21 -1.87
CA LYS A 346 -17.38 2.27 -1.09
C LYS A 346 -18.66 1.84 -1.84
N GLY A 347 -19.22 2.72 -2.66
CA GLY A 347 -20.44 2.49 -3.45
C GLY A 347 -20.23 1.77 -4.78
N THR A 348 -19.00 1.58 -5.24
CA THR A 348 -18.70 0.95 -6.54
C THR A 348 -18.45 -0.56 -6.40
N SER A 349 -19.05 -1.36 -7.30
CA SER A 349 -18.56 -2.73 -7.53
C SER A 349 -17.12 -2.67 -8.08
N PRO A 350 -16.24 -3.63 -7.72
CA PRO A 350 -14.87 -3.61 -8.20
C PRO A 350 -14.86 -3.58 -9.74
N SER A 351 -14.18 -2.57 -10.32
CA SER A 351 -13.87 -2.58 -11.74
C SER A 351 -12.94 -3.76 -12.00
N PRO A 352 -13.19 -4.61 -13.00
CA PRO A 352 -12.25 -5.68 -13.30
C PRO A 352 -10.88 -5.05 -13.58
N SER A 353 -9.88 -5.49 -12.81
CA SER A 353 -8.47 -5.15 -13.08
C SER A 353 -8.19 -5.45 -14.54
N PRO A 354 -7.53 -4.56 -15.29
CA PRO A 354 -7.16 -4.89 -16.67
C PRO A 354 -6.32 -6.16 -16.63
N SER A 355 -6.89 -7.24 -17.17
CA SER A 355 -6.16 -8.49 -17.38
C SER A 355 -4.93 -8.14 -18.22
N PRO A 356 -3.73 -8.62 -17.88
CA PRO A 356 -2.58 -8.38 -18.73
C PRO A 356 -2.94 -8.84 -20.15
N SER A 357 -2.82 -7.91 -21.11
CA SER A 357 -3.07 -8.17 -22.52
C SER A 357 -2.26 -9.41 -22.91
N ALA A 358 -2.94 -10.48 -23.25
CA ALA A 358 -2.29 -11.68 -23.73
C ALA A 358 -1.45 -11.31 -24.96
N SER A 359 -0.16 -11.47 -24.84
CA SER A 359 0.77 -11.42 -25.97
C SER A 359 0.26 -12.38 -27.05
N PRO A 360 0.26 -12.00 -28.33
CA PRO A 360 -0.27 -12.88 -29.37
C PRO A 360 0.51 -14.18 -29.37
N SER A 361 -0.21 -15.29 -29.22
CA SER A 361 0.30 -16.64 -29.31
C SER A 361 0.90 -16.86 -30.70
N PRO A 362 2.12 -17.36 -30.83
CA PRO A 362 2.65 -17.74 -32.14
C PRO A 362 1.82 -18.86 -32.75
N SER A 363 1.53 -18.71 -34.06
CA SER A 363 0.82 -19.67 -34.90
C SER A 363 1.45 -21.06 -34.85
N PRO A 364 0.67 -22.15 -34.82
CA PRO A 364 1.21 -23.48 -34.70
C PRO A 364 2.00 -23.91 -35.92
N SER A 365 3.24 -24.28 -35.76
CA SER A 365 4.05 -24.99 -36.73
C SER A 365 3.72 -26.51 -36.71
N PRO A 366 3.79 -27.22 -37.85
CA PRO A 366 3.20 -28.55 -37.95
C PRO A 366 3.93 -29.60 -37.11
N SER A 367 3.12 -30.49 -36.58
CA SER A 367 3.40 -31.68 -35.77
C SER A 367 4.52 -32.53 -36.31
N ALA A 368 5.56 -32.81 -35.47
CA ALA A 368 6.46 -33.94 -35.60
C ALA A 368 6.01 -35.05 -34.66
N SER A 369 6.04 -36.28 -35.19
CA SER A 369 5.61 -37.54 -34.58
C SER A 369 6.33 -37.85 -33.25
N PRO A 370 5.71 -38.54 -32.29
CA PRO A 370 6.25 -38.72 -30.94
C PRO A 370 7.36 -39.78 -30.92
N SER A 371 8.48 -39.41 -30.34
CA SER A 371 9.49 -40.35 -29.86
C SER A 371 9.19 -40.74 -28.40
N PRO A 372 9.47 -41.97 -27.96
CA PRO A 372 8.99 -42.48 -26.68
C PRO A 372 9.61 -41.77 -25.49
N SER A 373 8.73 -41.37 -24.58
CA SER A 373 9.03 -40.78 -23.27
C SER A 373 9.88 -41.73 -22.41
N PRO A 374 10.96 -41.24 -21.77
CA PRO A 374 11.54 -41.99 -20.67
C PRO A 374 10.62 -41.91 -19.45
N SER A 375 10.42 -43.08 -18.85
CA SER A 375 9.69 -43.32 -17.60
C SER A 375 10.13 -42.34 -16.49
N PRO A 376 9.21 -41.82 -15.67
CA PRO A 376 9.58 -40.92 -14.58
C PRO A 376 10.42 -41.67 -13.56
N SER A 377 11.64 -41.17 -13.34
CA SER A 377 12.46 -41.57 -12.19
C SER A 377 11.72 -41.18 -10.92
N THR A 378 11.31 -42.14 -10.16
CA THR A 378 10.74 -41.96 -8.83
C THR A 378 11.80 -41.40 -7.91
N SER A 379 11.71 -40.10 -7.66
CA SER A 379 12.37 -39.47 -6.51
C SER A 379 11.75 -40.07 -5.24
N PRO A 380 12.54 -40.51 -4.25
CA PRO A 380 11.95 -41.10 -3.05
C PRO A 380 11.09 -40.11 -2.35
N SER A 381 9.79 -40.45 -2.16
CA SER A 381 8.87 -39.75 -1.25
C SER A 381 9.52 -39.67 0.13
N PRO A 382 9.54 -38.50 0.76
CA PRO A 382 9.97 -38.46 2.16
C PRO A 382 8.97 -39.26 3.01
N VAL A 383 9.52 -40.09 3.85
CA VAL A 383 8.83 -40.87 4.88
C VAL A 383 7.92 -39.93 5.66
N GLY A 384 6.64 -40.27 5.76
CA GLY A 384 5.59 -39.42 6.34
C GLY A 384 5.90 -38.96 7.77
N GLY A 385 6.41 -37.77 7.90
CA GLY A 385 6.48 -37.03 9.15
C GLY A 385 5.22 -36.19 9.34
N VAL A 386 4.92 -35.82 10.59
CA VAL A 386 3.79 -34.93 10.94
C VAL A 386 3.93 -33.52 10.34
N CYS A 387 5.11 -33.16 9.83
CA CYS A 387 5.35 -31.92 9.12
C CYS A 387 6.36 -32.08 7.96
N SER A 388 6.38 -31.12 7.06
CA SER A 388 7.33 -30.96 5.95
C SER A 388 7.96 -29.57 5.97
N ALA A 389 9.15 -29.42 5.40
CA ALA A 389 9.81 -28.13 5.23
C ALA A 389 10.24 -27.96 3.77
N THR A 390 9.97 -26.81 3.18
CA THR A 390 10.36 -26.43 1.81
C THR A 390 11.17 -25.15 1.83
N TYR A 391 12.18 -25.08 0.96
CA TYR A 391 13.09 -23.95 0.84
C TYR A 391 12.84 -23.16 -0.44
N THR A 392 12.95 -21.82 -0.34
CA THR A 392 12.90 -20.90 -1.48
C THR A 392 14.01 -19.86 -1.33
N THR A 393 14.76 -19.58 -2.41
CA THR A 393 15.63 -18.40 -2.47
C THR A 393 14.76 -17.17 -2.80
N VAL A 394 14.68 -16.21 -1.88
CA VAL A 394 13.85 -15.01 -2.02
C VAL A 394 14.61 -13.92 -2.79
N GLY A 395 15.92 -13.85 -2.63
CA GLY A 395 16.79 -12.91 -3.31
C GLY A 395 18.25 -13.31 -3.24
N SER A 396 19.08 -12.81 -4.17
CA SER A 396 20.53 -13.02 -4.16
C SER A 396 21.26 -11.78 -4.67
N TRP A 397 22.47 -11.56 -4.15
CA TRP A 397 23.38 -10.47 -4.51
C TRP A 397 24.82 -10.97 -4.53
N PRO A 398 25.78 -10.21 -5.05
CA PRO A 398 27.17 -10.60 -5.00
C PRO A 398 27.65 -10.88 -3.57
N GLY A 399 28.00 -12.13 -3.27
CA GLY A 399 28.51 -12.57 -1.97
C GLY A 399 27.46 -13.04 -0.96
N GLY A 400 26.13 -12.99 -1.27
CA GLY A 400 25.12 -13.45 -0.33
C GLY A 400 23.75 -13.69 -0.94
N PHE A 401 22.84 -14.23 -0.13
CA PHE A 401 21.45 -14.48 -0.51
C PHE A 401 20.54 -14.51 0.70
N GLN A 402 19.25 -14.37 0.44
CA GLN A 402 18.17 -14.58 1.39
C GLN A 402 17.45 -15.88 1.06
N GLY A 403 17.35 -16.75 2.07
CA GLY A 403 16.56 -17.96 2.03
C GLY A 403 15.32 -17.87 2.90
N GLU A 404 14.22 -18.46 2.46
CA GLU A 404 12.99 -18.66 3.22
C GLU A 404 12.67 -20.16 3.31
N VAL A 405 12.21 -20.59 4.47
CA VAL A 405 11.76 -21.97 4.71
C VAL A 405 10.32 -21.95 5.19
N THR A 406 9.46 -22.66 4.48
CA THR A 406 8.07 -22.89 4.89
C THR A 406 7.95 -24.27 5.53
N VAL A 407 7.57 -24.30 6.80
CA VAL A 407 7.17 -25.52 7.52
C VAL A 407 5.66 -25.69 7.37
N ARG A 408 5.22 -26.88 6.95
CA ARG A 408 3.80 -27.18 6.77
C ARG A 408 3.41 -28.47 7.51
N THR A 409 2.26 -28.44 8.18
CA THR A 409 1.65 -29.61 8.83
C THR A 409 0.88 -30.45 7.84
N GLY A 410 0.73 -31.75 8.16
CA GLY A 410 -0.18 -32.67 7.49
C GLY A 410 -1.64 -32.49 7.95
N ALA A 411 -2.42 -33.57 7.83
CA ALA A 411 -3.82 -33.63 8.25
C ALA A 411 -4.02 -33.48 9.77
N SER A 412 -2.94 -33.55 10.56
CA SER A 412 -2.94 -33.33 12.01
C SER A 412 -2.16 -32.07 12.33
N GLY A 413 -2.62 -31.32 13.32
CA GLY A 413 -1.85 -30.18 13.89
C GLY A 413 -0.63 -30.67 14.68
N ILE A 414 0.33 -29.74 14.90
CA ILE A 414 1.54 -29.97 15.70
C ILE A 414 1.65 -28.90 16.79
N ASN A 415 2.40 -29.23 17.86
CA ASN A 415 2.72 -28.27 18.92
C ASN A 415 4.24 -28.13 19.08
N GLY A 416 4.86 -27.52 18.09
CA GLY A 416 6.27 -27.32 17.93
C GLY A 416 6.81 -27.93 16.64
N TRP A 417 7.85 -27.31 16.08
CA TRP A 417 8.55 -27.83 14.89
C TRP A 417 10.05 -27.56 14.98
N THR A 418 10.78 -28.42 14.28
CA THR A 418 12.22 -28.27 14.08
C THR A 418 12.56 -28.58 12.64
N ALA A 419 13.16 -27.61 11.94
CA ALA A 419 13.68 -27.77 10.60
C ALA A 419 15.21 -27.93 10.64
N ARG A 420 15.77 -28.81 9.77
CA ARG A 420 17.22 -29.03 9.67
C ARG A 420 17.66 -29.16 8.22
N TRP A 421 18.88 -28.63 7.96
CA TRP A 421 19.57 -28.82 6.67
C TRP A 421 21.07 -28.62 6.84
N THR A 422 21.83 -28.93 5.80
CA THR A 422 23.29 -28.75 5.77
C THR A 422 23.63 -27.54 4.88
N LEU A 423 24.44 -26.60 5.37
CA LEU A 423 25.01 -25.52 4.57
C LEU A 423 25.99 -26.06 3.54
N ALA A 424 25.95 -25.50 2.34
CA ALA A 424 26.99 -25.75 1.36
C ALA A 424 28.32 -25.11 1.78
N GLY A 425 29.43 -25.62 1.23
CA GLY A 425 30.75 -25.11 1.56
C GLY A 425 30.88 -23.60 1.29
N GLY A 426 31.38 -22.86 2.28
CA GLY A 426 31.55 -21.43 2.21
C GLY A 426 30.30 -20.59 2.57
N GLN A 427 29.16 -21.21 2.85
CA GLN A 427 27.99 -20.50 3.35
C GLN A 427 28.06 -20.32 4.87
N THR A 428 27.61 -19.13 5.33
CA THR A 428 27.42 -18.84 6.75
C THR A 428 26.13 -18.04 6.93
N ILE A 429 25.31 -18.41 7.90
CA ILE A 429 24.09 -17.65 8.22
C ILE A 429 24.50 -16.48 9.11
N SER A 430 24.26 -15.26 8.64
CA SER A 430 24.53 -14.02 9.38
C SER A 430 23.34 -13.54 10.19
N GLN A 431 22.12 -13.87 9.76
CA GLN A 431 20.88 -13.48 10.41
C GLN A 431 19.80 -14.52 10.18
N LEU A 432 18.93 -14.74 11.19
CA LEU A 432 17.75 -15.59 11.05
C LEU A 432 16.59 -14.98 11.85
N TRP A 433 15.38 -15.03 11.30
CA TRP A 433 14.17 -14.52 11.94
C TRP A 433 13.04 -15.57 11.91
N ASN A 434 12.09 -15.44 12.82
CA ASN A 434 10.96 -16.36 13.03
C ASN A 434 11.35 -17.79 13.43
N GLY A 435 12.55 -17.96 13.95
CA GLY A 435 13.03 -19.23 14.48
C GLY A 435 14.24 -19.07 15.40
N THR A 436 14.52 -20.07 16.20
CA THR A 436 15.71 -20.14 17.06
C THR A 436 16.79 -20.95 16.35
N LEU A 437 17.87 -20.28 15.95
CA LEU A 437 18.98 -20.87 15.20
C LEU A 437 19.97 -21.59 16.14
N SER A 438 20.43 -22.75 15.72
CA SER A 438 21.60 -23.44 16.26
C SER A 438 22.38 -24.04 15.08
N ILE A 439 23.71 -23.85 15.06
CA ILE A 439 24.61 -24.37 14.04
C ILE A 439 25.67 -25.24 14.70
N SER A 440 25.90 -26.46 14.18
CA SER A 440 26.95 -27.37 14.58
C SER A 440 27.71 -27.87 13.35
N GLY A 441 28.92 -27.32 13.16
CA GLY A 441 29.65 -27.53 11.89
C GLY A 441 28.91 -26.91 10.72
N SER A 442 28.51 -27.70 9.75
CA SER A 442 27.65 -27.29 8.63
C SER A 442 26.16 -27.57 8.85
N GLU A 443 25.79 -28.26 9.92
CA GLU A 443 24.39 -28.60 10.19
C GLU A 443 23.66 -27.43 10.84
N VAL A 444 22.59 -27.00 10.22
CA VAL A 444 21.68 -25.95 10.72
C VAL A 444 20.46 -26.62 11.32
N THR A 445 20.12 -26.20 12.53
CA THR A 445 18.87 -26.55 13.22
C THR A 445 18.12 -25.26 13.54
N VAL A 446 16.87 -25.18 13.11
CA VAL A 446 15.97 -24.07 13.45
C VAL A 446 14.75 -24.64 14.15
N LYS A 447 14.46 -24.11 15.36
CA LYS A 447 13.26 -24.43 16.13
C LYS A 447 12.27 -23.27 16.05
N ASN A 448 11.01 -23.59 16.23
CA ASN A 448 9.95 -22.58 16.33
C ASN A 448 10.19 -21.59 17.49
N MET A 449 9.64 -20.40 17.33
CA MET A 449 9.44 -19.44 18.41
C MET A 449 8.19 -19.83 19.22
N SER A 450 8.02 -19.23 20.41
CA SER A 450 6.88 -19.52 21.28
C SER A 450 5.52 -19.27 20.64
N TRP A 451 5.45 -18.37 19.66
CA TRP A 451 4.23 -17.91 19.02
C TRP A 451 3.90 -18.62 17.68
N ASN A 452 4.85 -19.29 17.04
CA ASN A 452 4.64 -19.96 15.75
C ASN A 452 4.83 -21.49 15.78
N GLY A 453 4.89 -22.08 16.96
CA GLY A 453 5.10 -23.52 17.14
C GLY A 453 3.81 -24.32 17.07
N SER A 454 2.68 -23.78 17.53
CA SER A 454 1.39 -24.45 17.50
C SER A 454 0.72 -24.18 16.14
N LEU A 455 0.64 -25.23 15.30
CA LEU A 455 0.06 -25.16 13.96
C LEU A 455 -1.11 -26.12 13.85
N GLY A 456 -2.25 -25.66 13.40
CA GLY A 456 -3.42 -26.49 13.09
C GLY A 456 -3.17 -27.44 11.90
N ALA A 457 -4.11 -28.31 11.60
CA ALA A 457 -4.05 -29.19 10.43
C ALA A 457 -3.91 -28.38 9.13
N ASN A 458 -3.02 -28.78 8.23
CA ASN A 458 -2.70 -28.12 6.96
C ASN A 458 -2.23 -26.67 7.07
N ALA A 459 -1.89 -26.20 8.27
CA ALA A 459 -1.33 -24.87 8.50
C ALA A 459 0.15 -24.82 8.20
N SER A 460 0.71 -23.60 8.07
CA SER A 460 2.13 -23.40 7.83
C SER A 460 2.68 -22.25 8.68
N ALA A 461 3.99 -22.32 8.94
CA ALA A 461 4.80 -21.23 9.46
C ALA A 461 6.01 -21.03 8.57
N THR A 462 6.51 -19.80 8.47
CA THR A 462 7.71 -19.47 7.72
C THR A 462 8.78 -18.88 8.63
N PHE A 463 10.03 -19.15 8.29
CA PHE A 463 11.19 -18.44 8.82
C PHE A 463 12.16 -18.12 7.69
N GLY A 464 12.97 -17.09 7.86
CA GLY A 464 13.94 -16.71 6.84
C GLY A 464 15.32 -16.46 7.43
N PHE A 465 16.33 -16.38 6.53
CA PHE A 465 17.71 -16.13 6.92
C PHE A 465 18.50 -15.43 5.81
N LEU A 466 19.55 -14.71 6.21
CA LEU A 466 20.59 -14.20 5.32
C LEU A 466 21.80 -15.10 5.41
N SER A 467 22.36 -15.47 4.25
CA SER A 467 23.57 -16.28 4.17
C SER A 467 24.58 -15.67 3.21
N SER A 468 25.87 -15.85 3.53
CA SER A 468 26.95 -15.60 2.59
C SER A 468 27.02 -16.69 1.51
N GLY A 469 27.73 -16.42 0.42
CA GLY A 469 27.96 -17.33 -0.68
C GLY A 469 26.85 -17.35 -1.73
N SER A 470 26.85 -18.38 -2.58
CA SER A 470 25.82 -18.55 -3.61
C SER A 470 24.64 -19.37 -3.09
N PRO A 471 23.39 -19.05 -3.50
CA PRO A 471 22.23 -19.84 -3.10
C PRO A 471 22.33 -21.27 -3.63
N THR A 472 21.88 -22.20 -2.79
CA THR A 472 21.72 -23.61 -3.14
C THR A 472 20.32 -24.05 -2.74
N SER A 473 19.87 -25.20 -3.24
CA SER A 473 18.59 -25.80 -2.84
C SER A 473 18.86 -26.95 -1.87
N PRO A 474 18.98 -26.69 -0.56
CA PRO A 474 19.26 -27.72 0.41
C PRO A 474 18.07 -28.68 0.57
N THR A 475 18.34 -29.93 0.90
CA THR A 475 17.30 -30.87 1.35
C THR A 475 17.02 -30.59 2.83
N LEU A 476 15.74 -30.29 3.15
CA LEU A 476 15.31 -30.02 4.52
C LEU A 476 14.59 -31.23 5.11
N THR A 477 14.75 -31.39 6.42
CA THR A 477 13.92 -32.27 7.22
C THR A 477 13.07 -31.43 8.20
N CYS A 478 11.86 -31.91 8.50
CA CYS A 478 10.99 -31.35 9.53
C CYS A 478 10.63 -32.43 10.53
N SER A 479 10.66 -32.10 11.82
CA SER A 479 10.18 -32.94 12.90
C SER A 479 9.35 -32.12 13.90
N SER A 480 8.39 -32.74 14.52
CA SER A 480 7.63 -32.20 15.66
C SER A 480 7.89 -33.07 16.88
N PRO A 481 8.00 -32.47 18.09
CA PRO A 481 8.12 -33.19 19.33
C PRO A 481 6.92 -34.09 19.62
#